data_ae640a343e2cc2674502e4ec653e05c6
#
_entry.id   ae640a343e2cc2674502e4ec653e05c6
#
_cell.length_a   1.000
_cell.length_b   1.000
_cell.length_c   1.000
_cell.angle_alpha   90.00
_cell.angle_beta   90.00
_cell.angle_gamma   90.00
#
_symmetry.space_group_name_H-M   'P 1'
#
loop_
_entity.id
_entity.type
_entity.pdbx_description
1 polymer ?
#
loop_
_entity_poly.entity_id
_entity_poly.type
_entity_poly.pdbx_seq_one_letter_code
_entity_poly.pdbx_strand_id
1 'polypeptide(L)'
;MATNRRADMFLDLEDDPRESGPTLGDERTTLVEALRCARLTLELKCEGLDAEAMARRSVEPSTMSLLGLVRHLAEMERRTFREMMTGQDVPRLYCSDTDRDGDFDGAVADPRVVAEAWQAWRAEVDFATRFVAEAPSLDITGDDPLNQHGSGGGSMSLREVLVSMIYEYARHAGHADLLRERIDGRIGQ
;
A
#
# COMPACT_ATOMS: atom_id res chain seq x y z
N MET A 1 -23.31 25.72 -8.39
CA MET A 1 -22.11 26.50 -8.06
C MET A 1 -20.93 25.71 -8.57
N ALA A 2 -20.04 26.28 -9.40
CA ALA A 2 -18.83 25.57 -9.81
C ALA A 2 -17.98 25.41 -8.56
N THR A 3 -17.78 24.18 -8.10
CA THR A 3 -16.86 23.85 -7.02
C THR A 3 -15.47 24.30 -7.47
N ASN A 4 -14.80 25.08 -6.65
CA ASN A 4 -13.45 25.60 -6.91
C ASN A 4 -12.43 24.47 -6.68
N ARG A 5 -12.61 23.37 -7.42
CA ARG A 5 -11.81 22.15 -7.31
C ARG A 5 -10.47 22.41 -7.96
N ARG A 6 -9.40 22.27 -7.20
CA ARG A 6 -8.06 22.24 -7.77
C ARG A 6 -7.94 21.00 -8.65
N ALA A 7 -7.31 21.13 -9.81
CA ALA A 7 -7.16 20.02 -10.75
C ALA A 7 -6.35 18.82 -10.19
N ASP A 8 -5.66 19.03 -9.07
CA ASP A 8 -4.80 18.07 -8.39
C ASP A 8 -5.46 17.37 -7.17
N MET A 9 -6.76 17.66 -6.89
CA MET A 9 -7.47 17.06 -5.76
C MET A 9 -8.42 15.96 -6.23
N PHE A 10 -8.26 14.75 -5.65
CA PHE A 10 -9.14 13.61 -5.91
C PHE A 10 -10.51 13.75 -5.25
N LEU A 11 -10.54 14.30 -4.03
CA LEU A 11 -11.73 14.65 -3.25
C LEU A 11 -11.68 16.11 -2.81
N ASP A 12 -12.81 16.67 -2.43
CA ASP A 12 -12.84 17.92 -1.69
C ASP A 12 -12.30 17.72 -0.27
N LEU A 13 -11.61 18.72 0.31
CA LEU A 13 -10.91 18.59 1.60
C LEU A 13 -11.83 18.13 2.75
N GLU A 14 -13.09 18.57 2.74
CA GLU A 14 -14.07 18.22 3.77
C GLU A 14 -14.58 16.76 3.68
N ASP A 15 -14.40 16.13 2.50
CA ASP A 15 -14.79 14.73 2.24
C ASP A 15 -13.57 13.78 2.28
N ASP A 16 -12.35 14.33 2.38
CA ASP A 16 -11.12 13.53 2.31
C ASP A 16 -10.79 12.89 3.68
N PRO A 17 -10.87 11.56 3.81
CA PRO A 17 -10.57 10.88 5.07
C PRO A 17 -9.11 11.02 5.52
N ARG A 18 -8.21 11.44 4.62
CA ARG A 18 -6.80 11.68 4.94
C ARG A 18 -6.61 12.93 5.79
N GLU A 19 -7.53 13.90 5.69
CA GLU A 19 -7.50 15.16 6.45
C GLU A 19 -7.98 15.02 7.91
N SER A 20 -8.48 13.84 8.30
CA SER A 20 -9.05 13.59 9.64
C SER A 20 -8.02 13.31 10.74
N GLY A 21 -6.74 13.14 10.37
CA GLY A 21 -5.69 12.75 11.30
C GLY A 21 -4.97 13.91 11.99
N PRO A 22 -4.04 13.61 12.91
CA PRO A 22 -3.26 14.62 13.60
C PRO A 22 -2.30 15.34 12.64
N THR A 23 -2.28 16.69 12.71
CA THR A 23 -1.39 17.54 11.90
C THR A 23 -0.04 17.81 12.57
N LEU A 24 0.03 17.62 13.89
CA LEU A 24 1.23 17.79 14.71
C LEU A 24 1.39 16.58 15.63
N GLY A 25 2.63 16.16 15.84
CA GLY A 25 2.92 15.03 16.70
C GLY A 25 4.42 14.80 16.87
N ASP A 26 4.76 13.83 17.70
CA ASP A 26 6.11 13.30 17.76
C ASP A 26 6.47 12.51 16.49
N GLU A 27 7.67 11.98 16.43
CA GLU A 27 8.16 11.21 15.29
C GLU A 27 7.26 10.01 14.97
N ARG A 28 6.87 9.24 16.00
CA ARG A 28 5.98 8.07 15.84
C ARG A 28 4.63 8.46 15.25
N THR A 29 4.00 9.46 15.84
CA THR A 29 2.71 9.98 15.36
C THR A 29 2.81 10.45 13.92
N THR A 30 3.88 11.15 13.57
CA THR A 30 4.11 11.65 12.21
C THR A 30 4.25 10.51 11.20
N LEU A 31 5.06 9.48 11.49
CA LEU A 31 5.29 8.35 10.60
C LEU A 31 4.04 7.47 10.45
N VAL A 32 3.35 7.20 11.56
CA VAL A 32 2.12 6.41 11.55
C VAL A 32 1.03 7.11 10.72
N GLU A 33 0.88 8.42 10.90
CA GLU A 33 -0.10 9.21 10.16
C GLU A 33 0.23 9.28 8.67
N ALA A 34 1.49 9.49 8.31
CA ALA A 34 1.92 9.47 6.91
C ALA A 34 1.61 8.12 6.23
N LEU A 35 1.88 7.00 6.93
CA LEU A 35 1.56 5.67 6.41
C LEU A 35 0.04 5.44 6.33
N ARG A 36 -0.74 5.93 7.31
CA ARG A 36 -2.22 5.87 7.28
C ARG A 36 -2.76 6.61 6.04
N CYS A 37 -2.31 7.83 5.79
CA CYS A 37 -2.72 8.59 4.61
C CYS A 37 -2.34 7.89 3.31
N ALA A 38 -1.16 7.30 3.23
CA ALA A 38 -0.72 6.56 2.06
C ALA A 38 -1.59 5.31 1.78
N ARG A 39 -2.00 4.58 2.83
CA ARG A 39 -2.94 3.44 2.73
C ARG A 39 -4.32 3.89 2.26
N LEU A 40 -4.85 4.97 2.83
CA LEU A 40 -6.13 5.56 2.39
C LEU A 40 -6.09 6.02 0.94
N THR A 41 -4.95 6.55 0.47
CA THR A 41 -4.79 6.91 -0.94
C THR A 41 -5.00 5.70 -1.85
N LEU A 42 -4.47 4.51 -1.51
CA LEU A 42 -4.72 3.29 -2.27
C LEU A 42 -6.23 2.94 -2.32
N GLU A 43 -6.92 3.01 -1.20
CA GLU A 43 -8.37 2.74 -1.15
C GLU A 43 -9.14 3.72 -2.03
N LEU A 44 -8.87 5.02 -1.91
CA LEU A 44 -9.50 6.06 -2.72
C LEU A 44 -9.27 5.87 -4.22
N LYS A 45 -8.05 5.49 -4.64
CA LYS A 45 -7.74 5.23 -6.05
C LYS A 45 -8.49 4.04 -6.63
N CYS A 46 -8.96 3.13 -5.80
CA CYS A 46 -9.71 1.94 -6.20
C CYS A 46 -11.23 2.09 -6.00
N GLU A 47 -11.67 3.15 -5.31
CA GLU A 47 -13.07 3.32 -4.94
C GLU A 47 -14.01 3.41 -6.15
N GLY A 48 -15.16 2.69 -6.06
CA GLY A 48 -16.22 2.72 -7.07
C GLY A 48 -15.91 1.94 -8.35
N LEU A 49 -14.79 1.22 -8.41
CA LEU A 49 -14.42 0.39 -9.56
C LEU A 49 -14.91 -1.04 -9.40
N ASP A 50 -15.41 -1.62 -10.48
CA ASP A 50 -15.74 -3.04 -10.55
C ASP A 50 -14.50 -3.92 -10.79
N ALA A 51 -14.68 -5.24 -10.81
CA ALA A 51 -13.58 -6.19 -10.95
C ALA A 51 -12.87 -6.07 -12.31
N GLU A 52 -13.59 -5.72 -13.37
CA GLU A 52 -13.00 -5.53 -14.70
C GLU A 52 -12.11 -4.29 -14.73
N ALA A 53 -12.59 -3.17 -14.19
CA ALA A 53 -11.83 -1.94 -14.09
C ALA A 53 -10.61 -2.09 -13.16
N MET A 54 -10.77 -2.77 -12.02
CA MET A 54 -9.67 -3.05 -11.08
C MET A 54 -8.55 -3.91 -11.71
N ALA A 55 -8.89 -4.90 -12.52
CA ALA A 55 -7.91 -5.80 -13.16
C ALA A 55 -7.35 -5.25 -14.48
N ARG A 56 -7.87 -4.13 -14.98
CA ARG A 56 -7.46 -3.57 -16.28
C ARG A 56 -6.02 -3.08 -16.27
N ARG A 57 -5.18 -3.60 -17.18
CA ARG A 57 -3.84 -3.12 -17.49
C ARG A 57 -3.96 -1.91 -18.44
N SER A 58 -4.27 -0.74 -17.87
CA SER A 58 -4.70 0.43 -18.64
C SER A 58 -3.57 1.31 -19.19
N VAL A 59 -2.32 1.06 -18.78
CA VAL A 59 -1.13 1.83 -19.20
C VAL A 59 -0.13 0.90 -19.90
N GLU A 60 -0.29 0.72 -21.20
CA GLU A 60 0.63 -0.10 -22.03
C GLU A 60 2.04 0.52 -22.12
N PRO A 61 3.10 -0.30 -22.11
CA PRO A 61 3.15 -1.77 -22.05
C PRO A 61 3.24 -2.33 -20.62
N SER A 62 2.90 -1.56 -19.60
CA SER A 62 2.93 -1.99 -18.21
C SER A 62 1.95 -3.15 -17.93
N THR A 63 2.38 -4.12 -17.12
CA THR A 63 1.53 -5.20 -16.63
C THR A 63 0.77 -4.84 -15.35
N MET A 64 0.99 -3.65 -14.80
CA MET A 64 0.32 -3.19 -13.59
C MET A 64 -1.17 -2.94 -13.80
N SER A 65 -1.95 -3.28 -12.76
CA SER A 65 -3.35 -2.93 -12.60
C SER A 65 -3.61 -2.48 -11.17
N LEU A 66 -4.71 -1.81 -10.88
CA LEU A 66 -5.07 -1.42 -9.52
C LEU A 66 -5.22 -2.62 -8.60
N LEU A 67 -5.84 -3.71 -9.09
CA LEU A 67 -5.93 -4.96 -8.33
C LEU A 67 -4.55 -5.57 -8.05
N GLY A 68 -3.64 -5.54 -9.03
CA GLY A 68 -2.26 -5.96 -8.84
C GLY A 68 -1.55 -5.14 -7.76
N LEU A 69 -1.76 -3.82 -7.71
CA LEU A 69 -1.21 -2.97 -6.66
C LEU A 69 -1.74 -3.31 -5.27
N VAL A 70 -3.05 -3.60 -5.12
CA VAL A 70 -3.63 -4.05 -3.84
C VAL A 70 -2.98 -5.35 -3.37
N ARG A 71 -2.82 -6.33 -4.28
CA ARG A 71 -2.19 -7.63 -4.00
C ARG A 71 -0.71 -7.44 -3.62
N HIS A 72 0.02 -6.65 -4.41
CA HIS A 72 1.42 -6.32 -4.15
C HIS A 72 1.62 -5.67 -2.78
N LEU A 73 0.83 -4.65 -2.45
CA LEU A 73 0.96 -3.95 -1.17
C LEU A 73 0.53 -4.82 0.03
N ALA A 74 -0.40 -5.76 -0.15
CA ALA A 74 -0.69 -6.78 0.86
C ALA A 74 0.52 -7.69 1.12
N GLU A 75 1.21 -8.14 0.05
CA GLU A 75 2.44 -8.93 0.15
C GLU A 75 3.55 -8.13 0.85
N MET A 76 3.70 -6.83 0.53
CA MET A 76 4.71 -5.96 1.15
C MET A 76 4.44 -5.73 2.64
N GLU A 77 3.20 -5.46 3.05
CA GLU A 77 2.81 -5.36 4.46
C GLU A 77 3.15 -6.64 5.23
N ARG A 78 2.81 -7.82 4.67
CA ARG A 78 3.06 -9.13 5.28
C ARG A 78 4.54 -9.38 5.50
N ARG A 79 5.34 -9.22 4.44
CA ARG A 79 6.78 -9.43 4.48
C ARG A 79 7.46 -8.49 5.46
N THR A 80 7.07 -7.22 5.43
CA THR A 80 7.70 -6.20 6.25
C THR A 80 7.39 -6.39 7.74
N PHE A 81 6.13 -6.55 8.10
CA PHE A 81 5.76 -6.56 9.51
C PHE A 81 5.75 -7.96 10.13
N ARG A 82 5.32 -9.01 9.40
CA ARG A 82 5.35 -10.37 9.95
C ARG A 82 6.71 -11.03 9.81
N GLU A 83 7.26 -11.09 8.59
CA GLU A 83 8.53 -11.79 8.40
C GLU A 83 9.68 -10.99 8.99
N MET A 84 9.91 -9.76 8.50
CA MET A 84 11.08 -8.97 8.88
C MET A 84 11.02 -8.52 10.34
N MET A 85 9.95 -7.85 10.77
CA MET A 85 9.91 -7.24 12.10
C MET A 85 9.63 -8.24 13.23
N THR A 86 8.87 -9.31 12.99
CA THR A 86 8.53 -10.28 14.04
C THR A 86 9.17 -11.64 13.87
N GLY A 87 9.87 -11.89 12.75
CA GLY A 87 10.50 -13.18 12.47
C GLY A 87 9.51 -14.34 12.26
N GLN A 88 8.22 -14.04 11.98
CA GLN A 88 7.23 -15.09 11.72
C GLN A 88 7.54 -15.78 10.40
N ASP A 89 7.59 -17.09 10.41
CA ASP A 89 7.62 -17.90 9.19
C ASP A 89 6.19 -18.05 8.65
N VAL A 90 5.85 -17.19 7.70
CA VAL A 90 4.51 -17.15 7.09
C VAL A 90 4.61 -17.35 5.58
N PRO A 91 3.69 -18.10 4.97
CA PRO A 91 3.71 -18.27 3.52
C PRO A 91 3.44 -16.93 2.83
N ARG A 92 4.03 -16.74 1.66
CA ARG A 92 3.72 -15.62 0.79
C ARG A 92 2.26 -15.66 0.36
N LEU A 93 1.65 -14.50 0.10
CA LEU A 93 0.25 -14.41 -0.31
C LEU A 93 0.09 -14.76 -1.79
N TYR A 94 0.93 -14.19 -2.64
CA TYR A 94 0.73 -14.26 -4.09
C TYR A 94 1.99 -14.65 -4.87
N CYS A 95 3.15 -14.27 -4.36
CA CYS A 95 4.42 -14.57 -5.01
C CYS A 95 4.98 -15.93 -4.57
N SER A 96 5.83 -16.52 -5.40
CA SER A 96 6.58 -17.74 -5.08
C SER A 96 7.97 -17.68 -5.71
N ASP A 97 8.82 -18.68 -5.44
CA ASP A 97 10.14 -18.77 -6.06
C ASP A 97 10.07 -19.01 -7.57
N THR A 98 8.96 -19.61 -8.04
CA THR A 98 8.70 -19.90 -9.46
C THR A 98 7.81 -18.85 -10.14
N ASP A 99 7.15 -18.02 -9.37
CA ASP A 99 6.28 -16.93 -9.84
C ASP A 99 6.50 -15.69 -8.97
N ARG A 100 7.45 -14.86 -9.37
CA ARG A 100 7.85 -13.67 -8.60
C ARG A 100 6.90 -12.49 -8.77
N ASP A 101 6.13 -12.48 -9.86
CA ASP A 101 5.19 -11.42 -10.22
C ASP A 101 3.71 -11.89 -10.06
N GLY A 102 3.49 -12.98 -9.31
CA GLY A 102 2.17 -13.56 -9.09
C GLY A 102 1.16 -12.62 -8.42
N ASP A 103 1.62 -11.59 -7.74
CA ASP A 103 0.81 -10.48 -7.24
C ASP A 103 0.16 -9.69 -8.40
N PHE A 104 0.90 -9.38 -9.47
CA PHE A 104 0.39 -8.70 -10.66
C PHE A 104 -0.26 -9.65 -11.66
N ASP A 105 0.37 -10.80 -11.95
CA ASP A 105 -0.10 -11.73 -12.98
C ASP A 105 -1.39 -12.45 -12.57
N GLY A 106 -1.59 -12.68 -11.28
CA GLY A 106 -2.83 -13.23 -10.73
C GLY A 106 -3.97 -12.22 -10.55
N ALA A 107 -3.79 -10.96 -10.95
CA ALA A 107 -4.82 -9.91 -10.85
C ALA A 107 -5.84 -10.04 -11.99
N VAL A 108 -6.79 -10.97 -11.86
CA VAL A 108 -7.82 -11.26 -12.86
C VAL A 108 -9.17 -10.63 -12.52
N ALA A 109 -10.00 -10.37 -13.54
CA ALA A 109 -11.30 -9.71 -13.44
C ALA A 109 -12.38 -10.66 -12.84
N ASP A 110 -12.19 -11.06 -11.59
CA ASP A 110 -13.15 -11.87 -10.81
C ASP A 110 -13.46 -11.13 -9.50
N PRO A 111 -14.73 -10.84 -9.18
CA PRO A 111 -15.11 -10.18 -7.91
C PRO A 111 -14.61 -10.91 -6.66
N ARG A 112 -14.43 -12.22 -6.72
CA ARG A 112 -13.87 -13.00 -5.60
C ARG A 112 -12.39 -12.69 -5.41
N VAL A 113 -11.61 -12.60 -6.49
CA VAL A 113 -10.19 -12.23 -6.43
C VAL A 113 -10.01 -10.81 -5.89
N VAL A 114 -10.89 -9.88 -6.28
CA VAL A 114 -10.91 -8.51 -5.72
C VAL A 114 -11.20 -8.53 -4.23
N ALA A 115 -12.24 -9.29 -3.80
CA ALA A 115 -12.61 -9.38 -2.39
C ALA A 115 -11.51 -10.02 -1.54
N GLU A 116 -10.89 -11.09 -2.01
CA GLU A 116 -9.77 -11.77 -1.36
C GLU A 116 -8.54 -10.85 -1.23
N ALA A 117 -8.21 -10.08 -2.28
CA ALA A 117 -7.11 -9.12 -2.24
C ALA A 117 -7.32 -8.04 -1.17
N TRP A 118 -8.51 -7.45 -1.11
CA TRP A 118 -8.85 -6.47 -0.09
C TRP A 118 -8.88 -7.06 1.32
N GLN A 119 -9.38 -8.28 1.48
CA GLN A 119 -9.37 -8.97 2.77
C GLN A 119 -7.94 -9.21 3.26
N ALA A 120 -7.07 -9.70 2.38
CA ALA A 120 -5.67 -9.93 2.70
C ALA A 120 -4.97 -8.62 3.06
N TRP A 121 -5.12 -7.59 2.23
CA TRP A 121 -4.51 -6.28 2.50
C TRP A 121 -4.95 -5.70 3.85
N ARG A 122 -6.25 -5.70 4.15
CA ARG A 122 -6.76 -5.20 5.43
C ARG A 122 -6.23 -6.01 6.61
N ALA A 123 -6.15 -7.32 6.49
CA ALA A 123 -5.62 -8.18 7.55
C ALA A 123 -4.16 -7.88 7.88
N GLU A 124 -3.34 -7.59 6.86
CA GLU A 124 -1.93 -7.26 7.05
C GLU A 124 -1.76 -5.82 7.56
N VAL A 125 -2.56 -4.86 7.08
CA VAL A 125 -2.60 -3.48 7.62
C VAL A 125 -3.01 -3.46 9.10
N ASP A 126 -4.01 -4.25 9.47
CA ASP A 126 -4.45 -4.37 10.87
C ASP A 126 -3.37 -4.97 11.76
N PHE A 127 -2.65 -5.99 11.25
CA PHE A 127 -1.52 -6.56 11.97
C PHE A 127 -0.40 -5.52 12.17
N ALA A 128 0.01 -4.86 11.10
CA ALA A 128 1.05 -3.84 11.13
C ALA A 128 0.70 -2.69 12.09
N THR A 129 -0.55 -2.23 12.06
CA THR A 129 -1.04 -1.15 12.92
C THR A 129 -0.95 -1.52 14.39
N ARG A 130 -1.39 -2.73 14.77
CA ARG A 130 -1.26 -3.22 16.16
C ARG A 130 0.19 -3.37 16.56
N PHE A 131 1.01 -4.01 15.71
CA PHE A 131 2.44 -4.18 15.97
C PHE A 131 3.13 -2.84 16.24
N VAL A 132 2.91 -1.84 15.39
CA VAL A 132 3.51 -0.51 15.56
C VAL A 132 3.01 0.18 16.82
N ALA A 133 1.73 0.04 17.16
CA ALA A 133 1.16 0.63 18.39
C ALA A 133 1.75 0.00 19.67
N GLU A 134 2.03 -1.31 19.66
CA GLU A 134 2.57 -2.06 20.80
C GLU A 134 4.09 -2.00 20.89
N ALA A 135 4.79 -1.59 19.82
CA ALA A 135 6.24 -1.53 19.80
C ALA A 135 6.79 -0.54 20.84
N PRO A 136 7.74 -0.94 21.68
CA PRO A 136 8.25 -0.11 22.78
C PRO A 136 9.03 1.11 22.28
N SER A 137 9.65 1.03 21.10
CA SER A 137 10.47 2.07 20.48
C SER A 137 10.47 1.93 18.98
N LEU A 138 10.74 3.03 18.25
CA LEU A 138 11.05 2.99 16.83
C LEU A 138 12.44 2.43 16.52
N ASP A 139 13.27 2.19 17.53
CA ASP A 139 14.63 1.67 17.40
C ASP A 139 14.70 0.14 17.50
N ILE A 140 13.57 -0.57 17.75
CA ILE A 140 13.56 -2.02 17.63
C ILE A 140 13.92 -2.41 16.20
N THR A 141 14.64 -3.50 16.03
CA THR A 141 15.12 -3.96 14.73
C THR A 141 14.48 -5.29 14.34
N GLY A 142 14.27 -5.47 13.05
CA GLY A 142 13.93 -6.73 12.43
C GLY A 142 14.98 -7.12 11.39
N ASP A 143 15.06 -8.39 11.06
CA ASP A 143 16.01 -8.90 10.08
C ASP A 143 15.39 -8.92 8.68
N ASP A 144 16.06 -8.33 7.71
CA ASP A 144 15.69 -8.45 6.29
C ASP A 144 16.35 -9.70 5.69
N PRO A 145 15.65 -10.85 5.65
CA PRO A 145 16.24 -12.11 5.21
C PRO A 145 16.68 -12.10 3.75
N LEU A 146 16.19 -11.14 2.96
CA LEU A 146 16.51 -11.01 1.54
C LEU A 146 17.46 -9.86 1.22
N ASN A 147 17.89 -9.10 2.25
CA ASN A 147 18.77 -7.93 2.08
C ASN A 147 18.34 -6.98 0.93
N GLN A 148 17.03 -6.83 0.75
CA GLN A 148 16.46 -6.09 -0.39
C GLN A 148 16.59 -4.57 -0.27
N HIS A 149 16.87 -4.06 0.93
CA HIS A 149 16.97 -2.62 1.21
C HIS A 149 18.40 -2.08 1.12
N GLY A 150 19.37 -2.92 0.69
CA GLY A 150 20.71 -2.45 0.29
C GLY A 150 21.59 -1.84 1.38
N SER A 151 21.18 -1.94 2.64
CA SER A 151 21.89 -1.33 3.79
C SER A 151 23.07 -2.17 4.33
N GLY A 152 23.51 -3.18 3.58
CA GLY A 152 24.76 -3.89 3.86
C GLY A 152 24.79 -4.79 5.12
N GLY A 153 23.68 -4.99 5.80
CA GLY A 153 23.67 -5.67 7.08
C GLY A 153 22.44 -6.47 7.46
N GLY A 154 21.42 -6.54 6.65
CA GLY A 154 20.26 -7.41 6.90
C GLY A 154 19.31 -7.02 8.04
N SER A 155 19.55 -5.94 8.76
CA SER A 155 18.66 -5.46 9.84
C SER A 155 18.18 -4.05 9.59
N MET A 156 16.90 -3.77 9.86
CA MET A 156 16.30 -2.44 9.78
C MET A 156 15.57 -2.09 11.07
N SER A 157 15.66 -0.83 11.49
CA SER A 157 14.84 -0.32 12.60
C SER A 157 13.38 -0.15 12.17
N LEU A 158 12.45 -0.19 13.13
CA LEU A 158 11.04 0.09 12.87
C LEU A 158 10.83 1.47 12.21
N ARG A 159 11.68 2.46 12.58
CA ARG A 159 11.71 3.78 11.96
C ARG A 159 11.97 3.69 10.45
N GLU A 160 13.04 2.99 10.07
CA GLU A 160 13.40 2.79 8.64
C GLU A 160 12.33 2.00 7.89
N VAL A 161 11.75 1.00 8.55
CA VAL A 161 10.64 0.22 8.01
C VAL A 161 9.43 1.09 7.70
N LEU A 162 9.01 1.97 8.63
CA LEU A 162 7.89 2.89 8.40
C LEU A 162 8.18 3.85 7.24
N VAL A 163 9.39 4.41 7.18
CA VAL A 163 9.82 5.27 6.07
C VAL A 163 9.81 4.50 4.74
N SER A 164 10.31 3.28 4.74
CA SER A 164 10.32 2.40 3.55
C SER A 164 8.91 2.10 3.05
N MET A 165 7.99 1.78 3.95
CA MET A 165 6.59 1.53 3.59
C MET A 165 5.90 2.79 3.05
N ILE A 166 6.17 3.96 3.62
CA ILE A 166 5.66 5.24 3.08
C ILE A 166 6.16 5.46 1.64
N TYR A 167 7.44 5.20 1.36
CA TYR A 167 8.00 5.29 0.00
C TYR A 167 7.35 4.30 -0.96
N GLU A 168 7.12 3.07 -0.51
CA GLU A 168 6.51 2.03 -1.33
C GLU A 168 5.09 2.41 -1.73
N TYR A 169 4.27 2.82 -0.75
CA TYR A 169 2.93 3.33 -1.04
C TYR A 169 2.94 4.58 -1.91
N ALA A 170 3.82 5.55 -1.65
CA ALA A 170 3.90 6.78 -2.45
C ALA A 170 4.28 6.52 -3.90
N ARG A 171 5.23 5.59 -4.15
CA ARG A 171 5.57 5.13 -5.49
C ARG A 171 4.36 4.54 -6.19
N HIS A 172 3.67 3.64 -5.53
CA HIS A 172 2.51 2.95 -6.11
C HIS A 172 1.27 3.82 -6.19
N ALA A 173 1.12 4.85 -5.36
CA ALA A 173 0.09 5.88 -5.52
C ALA A 173 0.24 6.61 -6.87
N GLY A 174 1.47 7.00 -7.24
CA GLY A 174 1.73 7.60 -8.57
C GLY A 174 1.42 6.65 -9.74
N HIS A 175 1.65 5.34 -9.59
CA HIS A 175 1.20 4.36 -10.58
C HIS A 175 -0.33 4.27 -10.63
N ALA A 176 -0.98 4.25 -9.47
CA ALA A 176 -2.44 4.20 -9.36
C ALA A 176 -3.11 5.44 -9.98
N ASP A 177 -2.48 6.62 -9.87
CA ASP A 177 -2.96 7.85 -10.52
C ASP A 177 -3.10 7.67 -12.03
N LEU A 178 -2.03 7.22 -12.68
CA LEU A 178 -2.03 6.99 -14.13
C LEU A 178 -2.99 5.88 -14.56
N LEU A 179 -3.05 4.78 -13.79
CA LEU A 179 -3.97 3.68 -14.04
C LEU A 179 -5.42 4.17 -13.94
N ARG A 180 -5.76 4.92 -12.88
CA ARG A 180 -7.10 5.46 -12.64
C ARG A 180 -7.53 6.43 -13.73
N GLU A 181 -6.66 7.37 -14.08
CA GLU A 181 -6.94 8.33 -15.16
C GLU A 181 -7.26 7.62 -16.49
N ARG A 182 -6.52 6.55 -16.81
CA ARG A 182 -6.75 5.74 -18.01
C ARG A 182 -8.00 4.88 -17.97
N ILE A 183 -8.51 4.53 -16.78
CA ILE A 183 -9.70 3.70 -16.60
C ILE A 183 -10.97 4.53 -16.78
N ASP A 184 -11.09 5.65 -16.08
CA ASP A 184 -12.33 6.45 -16.02
C ASP A 184 -12.13 7.97 -16.13
N GLY A 185 -10.92 8.44 -16.38
CA GLY A 185 -10.58 9.85 -16.53
C GLY A 185 -10.49 10.62 -15.21
N ARG A 186 -10.61 9.96 -14.06
CA ARG A 186 -10.53 10.61 -12.75
C ARG A 186 -9.07 10.93 -12.42
N ILE A 187 -8.77 12.22 -12.23
CA ILE A 187 -7.43 12.76 -11.92
C ILE A 187 -7.37 13.28 -10.49
N GLY A 188 -6.17 13.57 -10.02
CA GLY A 188 -5.88 14.17 -8.71
C GLY A 188 -5.24 13.18 -7.74
N GLN A 189 -4.67 13.74 -6.66
CA GLN A 189 -3.99 12.99 -5.59
C GLN A 189 -4.98 12.47 -4.56
#